data_84337d0c6ffadcfab7dbc15de6549dae
#
_entry.id   84337d0c6ffadcfab7dbc15de6549dae
#
_cell.length_a   1.000
_cell.length_b   1.000
_cell.length_c   1.000
_cell.angle_alpha   90.00
_cell.angle_beta   90.00
_cell.angle_gamma   90.00
#
_symmetry.space_group_name_H-M   'P 1'
#
loop_
_entity.id
_entity.type
_entity.pdbx_description
1 polymer ?
#
loop_
_entity_poly.entity_id
_entity_poly.type
_entity_poly.pdbx_seq_one_letter_code
_entity_poly.pdbx_strand_id
1 'polypeptide(L)'
;MSDISPLISDLAFILIIAGFVTILFRWIKQPVILGYIVAGIMAGPHVSFLPTVSDPANIKIWGDIGIIFLLFSMGLGFSFRKLMNVGITALVTTVVIVCGMMFLGYTAGNAMGFSHMSSIFLGGMLSMSSTAIVYKAFGDMGLLQQKFTGIVLGILVVEDLVAVVMLVVLSTLGISKHFEEGAMLESVLKLAAFLIFWFALGIYLIPTAFRKFQRFLSDEILLIVSLALCLG
;
A
#
# COMPACT_ATOMS: atom_id res chain seq x y z
N MET A 1 10.25 -21.59 33.41
CA MET A 1 9.43 -20.62 32.73
C MET A 1 9.67 -20.86 31.26
N SER A 2 8.65 -21.32 30.52
CA SER A 2 8.77 -21.71 29.11
C SER A 2 9.33 -20.52 28.31
N ASP A 3 10.38 -20.75 27.55
CA ASP A 3 10.97 -19.81 26.62
C ASP A 3 9.92 -19.39 25.60
N ILE A 4 9.23 -18.28 25.88
CA ILE A 4 8.34 -17.65 24.93
C ILE A 4 9.24 -17.24 23.75
N SER A 5 8.92 -17.73 22.55
CA SER A 5 9.65 -17.35 21.35
C SER A 5 9.79 -15.82 21.29
N PRO A 6 10.99 -15.28 21.02
CA PRO A 6 11.21 -13.83 20.88
C PRO A 6 10.18 -13.16 19.96
N LEU A 7 9.74 -13.87 18.93
CA LEU A 7 8.71 -13.45 17.99
C LEU A 7 7.37 -13.14 18.66
N ILE A 8 6.93 -13.97 19.62
CA ILE A 8 5.67 -13.75 20.34
C ILE A 8 5.82 -12.61 21.35
N SER A 9 6.97 -12.53 22.03
CA SER A 9 7.26 -11.47 22.99
C SER A 9 7.29 -10.10 22.29
N ASP A 10 7.97 -10.00 21.17
CA ASP A 10 8.07 -8.77 20.37
C ASP A 10 6.69 -8.34 19.85
N LEU A 11 5.88 -9.30 19.35
CA LEU A 11 4.51 -9.02 18.91
C LEU A 11 3.64 -8.51 20.07
N ALA A 12 3.70 -9.16 21.22
CA ALA A 12 2.94 -8.73 22.40
C ALA A 12 3.34 -7.32 22.84
N PHE A 13 4.63 -7.01 22.86
CA PHE A 13 5.16 -5.72 23.21
C PHE A 13 4.67 -4.62 22.22
N ILE A 14 4.77 -4.86 20.91
CA ILE A 14 4.29 -3.95 19.87
C ILE A 14 2.78 -3.69 20.04
N LEU A 15 1.99 -4.75 20.25
CA LEU A 15 0.54 -4.62 20.41
C LEU A 15 0.15 -3.83 21.65
N ILE A 16 0.88 -3.98 22.76
CA ILE A 16 0.64 -3.22 24.00
C ILE A 16 0.91 -1.73 23.75
N ILE A 17 2.06 -1.38 23.17
CA ILE A 17 2.39 0.03 22.88
C ILE A 17 1.42 0.60 21.84
N ALA A 18 1.15 -0.12 20.77
CA ALA A 18 0.21 0.31 19.74
C ALA A 18 -1.19 0.53 20.32
N GLY A 19 -1.68 -0.37 21.18
CA GLY A 19 -2.95 -0.25 21.85
C GLY A 19 -3.02 1.01 22.72
N PHE A 20 -2.02 1.23 23.58
CA PHE A 20 -1.96 2.39 24.44
C PHE A 20 -1.93 3.71 23.65
N VAL A 21 -1.03 3.82 22.69
CA VAL A 21 -0.89 5.05 21.87
C VAL A 21 -2.14 5.29 21.02
N THR A 22 -2.75 4.23 20.50
CA THR A 22 -3.98 4.33 19.70
C THR A 22 -5.14 4.87 20.52
N ILE A 23 -5.31 4.42 21.76
CA ILE A 23 -6.34 4.94 22.69
C ILE A 23 -6.10 6.42 22.94
N LEU A 24 -4.85 6.83 23.18
CA LEU A 24 -4.48 8.22 23.36
C LEU A 24 -4.84 9.08 22.14
N PHE A 25 -4.48 8.61 20.92
CA PHE A 25 -4.79 9.32 19.68
C PHE A 25 -6.29 9.44 19.42
N ARG A 26 -7.08 8.41 19.73
CA ARG A 26 -8.55 8.50 19.69
C ARG A 26 -9.08 9.52 20.68
N TRP A 27 -8.53 9.58 21.90
CA TRP A 27 -8.95 10.54 22.91
C TRP A 27 -8.70 11.98 22.47
N ILE A 28 -7.56 12.26 21.82
CA ILE A 28 -7.26 13.59 21.27
C ILE A 28 -7.87 13.81 19.87
N LYS A 29 -8.77 12.91 19.41
CA LYS A 29 -9.47 12.97 18.11
C LYS A 29 -8.53 13.01 16.90
N GLN A 30 -7.36 12.41 16.99
CA GLN A 30 -6.43 12.27 15.88
C GLN A 30 -6.62 10.92 15.15
N PRO A 31 -6.28 10.85 13.84
CA PRO A 31 -6.30 9.59 13.10
C PRO A 31 -5.45 8.52 13.78
N VAL A 32 -6.03 7.33 13.94
CA VAL A 32 -5.40 6.19 14.64
C VAL A 32 -4.07 5.79 13.99
N ILE A 33 -3.96 5.98 12.68
CA ILE A 33 -2.74 5.65 11.92
C ILE A 33 -1.51 6.46 12.37
N LEU A 34 -1.71 7.71 12.79
CA LEU A 34 -0.63 8.52 13.38
C LEU A 34 -0.17 7.90 14.70
N GLY A 35 -1.11 7.33 15.46
CA GLY A 35 -0.80 6.57 16.68
C GLY A 35 0.07 5.34 16.39
N TYR A 36 -0.19 4.62 15.30
CA TYR A 36 0.65 3.48 14.89
C TYR A 36 2.08 3.90 14.54
N ILE A 37 2.25 5.04 13.84
CA ILE A 37 3.57 5.58 13.52
C ILE A 37 4.33 5.93 14.80
N VAL A 38 3.69 6.64 15.73
CA VAL A 38 4.30 7.01 17.01
C VAL A 38 4.63 5.77 17.83
N ALA A 39 3.72 4.79 17.91
CA ALA A 39 3.96 3.52 18.58
C ALA A 39 5.17 2.78 17.97
N GLY A 40 5.30 2.77 16.64
CA GLY A 40 6.44 2.19 15.95
C GLY A 40 7.78 2.88 16.26
N ILE A 41 7.77 4.21 16.38
CA ILE A 41 8.96 4.97 16.82
C ILE A 41 9.31 4.60 18.26
N MET A 42 8.31 4.52 19.16
CA MET A 42 8.54 4.20 20.58
C MET A 42 9.03 2.77 20.79
N ALA A 43 8.52 1.79 20.04
CA ALA A 43 8.95 0.40 20.11
C ALA A 43 10.28 0.13 19.35
N GLY A 44 10.71 1.07 18.53
CA GLY A 44 11.86 0.94 17.66
C GLY A 44 13.20 1.05 18.42
N PRO A 45 14.30 0.61 17.80
CA PRO A 45 15.63 0.54 18.44
C PRO A 45 16.28 1.90 18.71
N HIS A 46 15.67 2.99 18.26
CA HIS A 46 16.23 4.33 18.41
C HIS A 46 15.83 5.03 19.73
N VAL A 47 14.92 4.44 20.51
CA VAL A 47 14.44 4.99 21.78
C VAL A 47 15.06 4.20 22.94
N SER A 48 16.23 4.62 23.41
CA SER A 48 17.08 3.88 24.34
C SER A 48 16.53 3.74 25.77
N PHE A 49 15.49 4.48 26.15
CA PHE A 49 14.89 4.44 27.50
C PHE A 49 13.67 3.50 27.59
N LEU A 50 13.21 2.97 26.49
CA LEU A 50 12.14 1.98 26.43
C LEU A 50 12.68 0.61 26.07
N PRO A 51 12.03 -0.47 26.54
CA PRO A 51 12.30 -1.79 25.97
C PRO A 51 12.12 -1.74 24.46
N THR A 52 13.03 -2.36 23.74
CA THR A 52 12.96 -2.42 22.28
C THR A 52 12.69 -3.84 21.83
N VAL A 53 12.22 -3.99 20.63
CA VAL A 53 12.06 -5.30 19.99
C VAL A 53 13.39 -6.02 19.89
N SER A 54 13.37 -7.31 20.16
CA SER A 54 14.57 -8.15 20.27
C SER A 54 15.18 -8.42 18.88
N ASP A 55 14.35 -8.58 17.85
CA ASP A 55 14.78 -8.88 16.49
C ASP A 55 14.00 -8.08 15.43
N PRO A 56 14.65 -7.09 14.78
CA PRO A 56 14.04 -6.31 13.70
C PRO A 56 13.57 -7.15 12.49
N ALA A 57 14.19 -8.32 12.24
CA ALA A 57 13.78 -9.20 11.15
C ALA A 57 12.38 -9.78 11.37
N ASN A 58 12.07 -10.13 12.63
CA ASN A 58 10.72 -10.59 13.00
C ASN A 58 9.65 -9.53 12.76
N ILE A 59 9.98 -8.25 13.02
CA ILE A 59 9.04 -7.13 12.77
C ILE A 59 8.72 -7.00 11.30
N LYS A 60 9.73 -7.16 10.44
CA LYS A 60 9.53 -7.10 8.99
C LYS A 60 8.53 -8.17 8.55
N ILE A 61 8.66 -9.41 9.02
CA ILE A 61 7.73 -10.50 8.71
C ILE A 61 6.30 -10.14 9.13
N TRP A 62 6.12 -9.64 10.37
CA TRP A 62 4.80 -9.21 10.84
C TRP A 62 4.25 -8.03 10.06
N GLY A 63 5.12 -7.11 9.66
CA GLY A 63 4.77 -5.98 8.80
C GLY A 63 4.29 -6.44 7.43
N ASP A 64 5.02 -7.35 6.78
CA ASP A 64 4.67 -7.91 5.47
C ASP A 64 3.32 -8.63 5.52
N ILE A 65 3.09 -9.48 6.54
CA ILE A 65 1.79 -10.13 6.77
C ILE A 65 0.68 -9.09 6.99
N GLY A 66 0.93 -8.07 7.81
CA GLY A 66 -0.03 -7.00 8.08
C GLY A 66 -0.41 -6.21 6.82
N ILE A 67 0.55 -5.89 5.96
CA ILE A 67 0.31 -5.22 4.67
C ILE A 67 -0.54 -6.09 3.75
N ILE A 68 -0.24 -7.39 3.64
CA ILE A 68 -1.00 -8.33 2.82
C ILE A 68 -2.47 -8.35 3.27
N PHE A 69 -2.74 -8.50 4.57
CA PHE A 69 -4.10 -8.48 5.12
C PHE A 69 -4.81 -7.13 4.91
N LEU A 70 -4.08 -6.01 5.08
CA LEU A 70 -4.63 -4.68 4.86
C LEU A 70 -5.04 -4.50 3.39
N LEU A 71 -4.17 -4.84 2.44
CA LEU A 71 -4.45 -4.74 1.01
C LEU A 71 -5.59 -5.67 0.58
N PHE A 72 -5.63 -6.88 1.11
CA PHE A 72 -6.73 -7.82 0.87
C PHE A 72 -8.07 -7.27 1.37
N SER A 73 -8.11 -6.78 2.61
CA SER A 73 -9.32 -6.17 3.21
C SER A 73 -9.78 -4.96 2.41
N MET A 74 -8.86 -4.13 1.95
CA MET A 74 -9.14 -2.98 1.09
C MET A 74 -9.69 -3.44 -0.26
N GLY A 75 -9.12 -4.50 -0.85
CA GLY A 75 -9.58 -5.11 -2.09
C GLY A 75 -11.00 -5.65 -1.99
N LEU A 76 -11.39 -6.27 -0.88
CA LEU A 76 -12.75 -6.74 -0.63
C LEU A 76 -13.78 -5.60 -0.60
N GLY A 77 -13.38 -4.42 -0.12
CA GLY A 77 -14.22 -3.22 -0.11
C GLY A 77 -14.25 -2.47 -1.45
N PHE A 78 -13.40 -2.86 -2.39
CA PHE A 78 -13.23 -2.17 -3.67
C PHE A 78 -14.34 -2.52 -4.67
N SER A 79 -14.89 -1.50 -5.32
CA SER A 79 -15.91 -1.67 -6.37
C SER A 79 -15.42 -1.12 -7.69
N PHE A 80 -15.16 -2.00 -8.64
CA PHE A 80 -14.75 -1.64 -10.01
C PHE A 80 -15.75 -0.72 -10.70
N ARG A 81 -17.06 -0.91 -10.42
CA ARG A 81 -18.11 -0.05 -10.94
C ARG A 81 -17.99 1.38 -10.41
N LYS A 82 -17.63 1.55 -9.12
CA LYS A 82 -17.41 2.88 -8.55
C LYS A 82 -16.18 3.55 -9.18
N LEU A 83 -15.11 2.81 -9.44
CA LEU A 83 -13.93 3.31 -10.13
C LEU A 83 -14.26 3.79 -11.55
N MET A 84 -15.02 3.02 -12.33
CA MET A 84 -15.43 3.41 -13.68
C MET A 84 -16.29 4.68 -13.69
N ASN A 85 -17.11 4.91 -12.65
CA ASN A 85 -17.93 6.11 -12.52
C ASN A 85 -17.13 7.38 -12.19
N VAL A 86 -15.94 7.25 -11.58
CA VAL A 86 -15.03 8.39 -11.31
C VAL A 86 -14.25 8.79 -12.56
N GLY A 87 -13.97 7.84 -13.44
CA GLY A 87 -13.55 7.97 -14.83
C GLY A 87 -12.50 9.04 -15.09
N ILE A 88 -12.83 9.92 -16.06
CA ILE A 88 -11.91 10.95 -16.56
C ILE A 88 -11.41 11.93 -15.47
N THR A 89 -12.23 12.21 -14.46
CA THR A 89 -11.87 13.11 -13.37
C THR A 89 -10.69 12.57 -12.59
N ALA A 90 -10.70 11.27 -12.22
CA ALA A 90 -9.57 10.64 -11.52
C ALA A 90 -8.33 10.66 -12.40
N LEU A 91 -8.45 10.30 -13.66
CA LEU A 91 -7.34 10.27 -14.60
C LEU A 91 -6.67 11.64 -14.75
N VAL A 92 -7.45 12.68 -15.05
CA VAL A 92 -6.94 14.04 -15.23
C VAL A 92 -6.31 14.57 -13.93
N THR A 93 -6.97 14.34 -12.79
CA THR A 93 -6.45 14.78 -11.50
C THR A 93 -5.15 14.06 -11.15
N THR A 94 -5.06 12.76 -11.38
CA THR A 94 -3.81 12.00 -11.19
C THR A 94 -2.68 12.55 -12.05
N VAL A 95 -2.93 12.80 -13.34
CA VAL A 95 -1.91 13.38 -14.24
C VAL A 95 -1.41 14.73 -13.70
N VAL A 96 -2.31 15.60 -13.27
CA VAL A 96 -1.95 16.91 -12.70
C VAL A 96 -1.14 16.75 -11.42
N ILE A 97 -1.55 15.86 -10.51
CA ILE A 97 -0.83 15.59 -9.26
C ILE A 97 0.56 15.04 -9.56
N VAL A 98 0.66 13.98 -10.36
CA VAL A 98 1.93 13.33 -10.67
C VAL A 98 2.90 14.28 -11.36
N CYS A 99 2.45 15.01 -12.39
CA CYS A 99 3.30 16.00 -13.08
C CYS A 99 3.72 17.14 -12.16
N GLY A 100 2.80 17.66 -11.35
CA GLY A 100 3.09 18.74 -10.40
C GLY A 100 4.08 18.31 -9.33
N MET A 101 3.88 17.14 -8.73
CA MET A 101 4.78 16.61 -7.69
C MET A 101 6.14 16.18 -8.26
N MET A 102 6.18 15.62 -9.48
CA MET A 102 7.42 15.36 -10.20
C MET A 102 8.21 16.64 -10.40
N PHE A 103 7.57 17.71 -10.87
CA PHE A 103 8.21 19.02 -11.06
C PHE A 103 8.71 19.60 -9.74
N LEU A 104 7.89 19.61 -8.70
CA LEU A 104 8.27 20.12 -7.37
C LEU A 104 9.40 19.30 -6.75
N GLY A 105 9.32 17.98 -6.81
CA GLY A 105 10.35 17.10 -6.28
C GLY A 105 11.67 17.22 -7.04
N TYR A 106 11.60 17.34 -8.36
CA TYR A 106 12.77 17.58 -9.20
C TYR A 106 13.46 18.92 -8.86
N THR A 107 12.69 20.01 -8.77
CA THR A 107 13.23 21.34 -8.42
C THR A 107 13.80 21.37 -7.00
N ALA A 108 13.12 20.73 -6.05
CA ALA A 108 13.61 20.60 -4.68
C ALA A 108 14.93 19.81 -4.62
N GLY A 109 15.01 18.66 -5.32
CA GLY A 109 16.24 17.86 -5.39
C GLY A 109 17.42 18.65 -5.96
N ASN A 110 17.21 19.38 -7.05
CA ASN A 110 18.25 20.24 -7.61
C ASN A 110 18.68 21.36 -6.64
N ALA A 111 17.72 21.99 -5.96
CA ALA A 111 18.03 23.02 -4.96
C ALA A 111 18.82 22.47 -3.76
N MET A 112 18.63 21.19 -3.42
CA MET A 112 19.38 20.48 -2.38
C MET A 112 20.74 19.97 -2.86
N GLY A 113 21.10 20.18 -4.13
CA GLY A 113 22.38 19.73 -4.70
C GLY A 113 22.42 18.26 -5.12
N PHE A 114 21.26 17.62 -5.30
CA PHE A 114 21.19 16.24 -5.78
C PHE A 114 21.57 16.18 -7.27
N SER A 115 22.08 15.03 -7.71
CA SER A 115 22.30 14.79 -9.13
C SER A 115 20.98 14.86 -9.91
N HIS A 116 21.05 15.12 -11.21
CA HIS A 116 19.87 15.16 -12.10
C HIS A 116 19.01 13.90 -11.97
N MET A 117 19.66 12.73 -11.99
CA MET A 117 18.95 11.44 -11.85
C MET A 117 18.31 11.31 -10.47
N SER A 118 19.03 11.63 -9.39
CA SER A 118 18.48 11.57 -8.02
C SER A 118 17.30 12.52 -7.83
N SER A 119 17.32 13.69 -8.49
CA SER A 119 16.19 14.64 -8.45
C SER A 119 14.96 14.11 -9.19
N ILE A 120 15.13 13.37 -10.29
CA ILE A 120 14.03 12.70 -10.99
C ILE A 120 13.43 11.61 -10.10
N PHE A 121 14.27 10.77 -9.46
CA PHE A 121 13.79 9.76 -8.52
C PHE A 121 13.05 10.39 -7.33
N LEU A 122 13.57 11.48 -6.78
CA LEU A 122 12.88 12.21 -5.70
C LEU A 122 11.50 12.70 -6.14
N GLY A 123 11.39 13.28 -7.33
CA GLY A 123 10.12 13.70 -7.91
C GLY A 123 9.14 12.52 -8.05
N GLY A 124 9.63 11.38 -8.55
CA GLY A 124 8.84 10.15 -8.65
C GLY A 124 8.33 9.65 -7.31
N MET A 125 9.19 9.58 -6.30
CA MET A 125 8.78 9.16 -4.96
C MET A 125 7.75 10.09 -4.34
N LEU A 126 7.92 11.40 -4.47
CA LEU A 126 6.99 12.39 -3.92
C LEU A 126 5.65 12.45 -4.64
N SER A 127 5.56 11.96 -5.87
CA SER A 127 4.32 11.94 -6.65
C SER A 127 3.38 10.79 -6.28
N MET A 128 3.80 9.88 -5.40
CA MET A 128 3.02 8.72 -5.00
C MET A 128 2.42 8.91 -3.61
N SER A 129 1.11 8.67 -3.51
CA SER A 129 0.36 8.71 -2.26
C SER A 129 0.12 7.29 -1.73
N SER A 130 0.02 7.13 -0.41
CA SER A 130 -0.30 5.84 0.18
C SER A 130 -1.80 5.57 0.22
N THR A 131 -2.29 4.74 -0.69
CA THR A 131 -3.70 4.30 -0.76
C THR A 131 -4.15 3.67 0.55
N ALA A 132 -3.30 2.83 1.17
CA ALA A 132 -3.62 2.17 2.43
C ALA A 132 -3.81 3.17 3.58
N ILE A 133 -2.93 4.16 3.70
CA ILE A 133 -3.02 5.20 4.73
C ILE A 133 -4.30 6.04 4.57
N VAL A 134 -4.57 6.51 3.35
CA VAL A 134 -5.74 7.35 3.08
C VAL A 134 -7.04 6.57 3.30
N TYR A 135 -7.11 5.33 2.82
CA TYR A 135 -8.29 4.47 3.03
C TYR A 135 -8.55 4.25 4.51
N LYS A 136 -7.51 3.91 5.27
CA LYS A 136 -7.61 3.69 6.72
C LYS A 136 -8.03 4.97 7.46
N ALA A 137 -7.44 6.11 7.13
CA ALA A 137 -7.79 7.39 7.73
C ALA A 137 -9.26 7.75 7.46
N PHE A 138 -9.76 7.57 6.24
CA PHE A 138 -11.16 7.78 5.91
C PHE A 138 -12.09 6.81 6.66
N GLY A 139 -11.66 5.56 6.87
CA GLY A 139 -12.37 4.60 7.70
C GLY A 139 -12.50 5.06 9.15
N ASP A 140 -11.39 5.46 9.74
CA ASP A 140 -11.33 5.91 11.13
C ASP A 140 -12.13 7.20 11.38
N MET A 141 -12.21 8.07 10.36
CA MET A 141 -13.01 9.31 10.40
C MET A 141 -14.49 9.13 10.01
N GLY A 142 -14.90 7.91 9.61
CA GLY A 142 -16.27 7.64 9.15
C GLY A 142 -16.63 8.26 7.80
N LEU A 143 -15.64 8.58 6.97
CA LEU A 143 -15.82 9.29 5.69
C LEU A 143 -15.97 8.38 4.47
N LEU A 144 -15.90 7.04 4.62
CA LEU A 144 -15.93 6.10 3.49
C LEU A 144 -17.18 6.19 2.61
N GLN A 145 -18.30 6.69 3.16
CA GLN A 145 -19.56 6.84 2.41
C GLN A 145 -19.73 8.21 1.74
N GLN A 146 -18.78 9.11 1.89
CA GLN A 146 -18.84 10.43 1.28
C GLN A 146 -18.55 10.36 -0.23
N LYS A 147 -19.19 11.23 -1.01
CA LYS A 147 -19.01 11.25 -2.49
C LYS A 147 -17.57 11.54 -2.90
N PHE A 148 -16.91 12.48 -2.21
CA PHE A 148 -15.52 12.83 -2.51
C PHE A 148 -14.55 11.69 -2.23
N THR A 149 -14.85 10.82 -1.25
CA THR A 149 -14.01 9.66 -0.92
C THR A 149 -13.89 8.71 -2.11
N GLY A 150 -14.99 8.49 -2.85
CA GLY A 150 -14.95 7.69 -4.07
C GLY A 150 -14.01 8.28 -5.13
N ILE A 151 -13.99 9.62 -5.26
CA ILE A 151 -13.10 10.31 -6.20
C ILE A 151 -11.64 10.16 -5.76
N VAL A 152 -11.35 10.43 -4.48
CA VAL A 152 -9.99 10.30 -3.93
C VAL A 152 -9.47 8.88 -4.07
N LEU A 153 -10.26 7.86 -3.70
CA LEU A 153 -9.84 6.47 -3.86
C LEU A 153 -9.64 6.10 -5.35
N GLY A 154 -10.43 6.66 -6.25
CA GLY A 154 -10.24 6.50 -7.68
C GLY A 154 -8.92 7.11 -8.16
N ILE A 155 -8.57 8.30 -7.69
CA ILE A 155 -7.27 8.96 -7.96
C ILE A 155 -6.13 8.06 -7.48
N LEU A 156 -6.17 7.59 -6.24
CA LEU A 156 -5.13 6.74 -5.65
C LEU A 156 -4.91 5.45 -6.45
N VAL A 157 -6.00 4.80 -6.91
CA VAL A 157 -5.88 3.60 -7.76
C VAL A 157 -5.18 3.92 -9.09
N VAL A 158 -5.49 5.07 -9.71
CA VAL A 158 -4.79 5.49 -10.93
C VAL A 158 -3.34 5.83 -10.64
N GLU A 159 -3.04 6.49 -9.50
CA GLU A 159 -1.66 6.73 -9.03
C GLU A 159 -0.88 5.42 -8.87
N ASP A 160 -1.47 4.39 -8.28
CA ASP A 160 -0.83 3.08 -8.12
C ASP A 160 -0.45 2.46 -9.47
N LEU A 161 -1.32 2.57 -10.49
CA LEU A 161 -1.00 2.11 -11.85
C LEU A 161 0.13 2.94 -12.49
N VAL A 162 0.12 4.25 -12.31
CA VAL A 162 1.19 5.15 -12.78
C VAL A 162 2.50 4.83 -12.06
N ALA A 163 2.45 4.54 -10.74
CA ALA A 163 3.62 4.16 -9.94
C ALA A 163 4.32 2.92 -10.50
N VAL A 164 3.55 1.89 -10.88
CA VAL A 164 4.12 0.66 -11.44
C VAL A 164 4.80 0.94 -12.78
N VAL A 165 4.17 1.72 -13.67
CA VAL A 165 4.79 2.11 -14.95
C VAL A 165 6.05 2.94 -14.69
N MET A 166 5.98 3.90 -13.78
CA MET A 166 7.08 4.77 -13.44
C MET A 166 8.25 4.00 -12.80
N LEU A 167 7.97 3.01 -11.95
CA LEU A 167 8.99 2.12 -11.38
C LEU A 167 9.75 1.39 -12.48
N VAL A 168 9.07 0.86 -13.49
CA VAL A 168 9.70 0.19 -14.63
C VAL A 168 10.56 1.17 -15.42
N VAL A 169 10.05 2.36 -15.72
CA VAL A 169 10.79 3.39 -16.47
C VAL A 169 12.03 3.84 -15.69
N LEU A 170 11.89 4.19 -14.42
CA LEU A 170 12.99 4.67 -13.59
C LEU A 170 14.03 3.58 -13.33
N SER A 171 13.61 2.32 -13.14
CA SER A 171 14.55 1.20 -12.97
C SER A 171 15.38 0.98 -14.23
N THR A 172 14.75 1.07 -15.40
CA THR A 172 15.45 0.95 -16.68
C THR A 172 16.46 2.08 -16.87
N LEU A 173 16.08 3.33 -16.54
CA LEU A 173 16.98 4.50 -16.60
C LEU A 173 18.12 4.42 -15.59
N GLY A 174 17.90 3.83 -14.42
CA GLY A 174 18.92 3.68 -13.37
C GLY A 174 19.97 2.62 -13.68
N ILE A 175 19.58 1.55 -14.37
CA ILE A 175 20.45 0.39 -14.68
C ILE A 175 21.18 0.59 -16.00
N SER A 176 20.48 0.97 -17.06
CA SER A 176 21.06 1.21 -18.38
C SER A 176 21.35 2.70 -18.53
N LYS A 177 22.62 3.08 -18.56
CA LYS A 177 23.04 4.44 -18.94
C LYS A 177 22.63 4.80 -20.38
N HIS A 178 22.03 3.89 -21.13
CA HIS A 178 21.51 4.05 -22.49
C HIS A 178 20.04 3.67 -22.54
N PHE A 179 19.25 4.47 -23.22
CA PHE A 179 17.86 4.20 -23.57
C PHE A 179 17.83 3.07 -24.60
N GLU A 180 17.58 1.84 -24.16
CA GLU A 180 17.19 0.76 -25.07
C GLU A 180 15.66 0.75 -25.14
N GLU A 181 15.11 1.41 -26.15
CA GLU A 181 13.65 1.51 -26.37
C GLU A 181 12.97 0.13 -26.41
N GLY A 182 13.67 -0.88 -26.95
CA GLY A 182 13.15 -2.26 -27.02
C GLY A 182 12.97 -2.92 -25.65
N ALA A 183 13.94 -2.79 -24.75
CA ALA A 183 13.87 -3.37 -23.40
C ALA A 183 12.79 -2.71 -22.52
N MET A 184 12.58 -1.41 -22.69
CA MET A 184 11.53 -0.69 -21.98
C MET A 184 10.15 -1.11 -22.46
N LEU A 185 9.94 -1.20 -23.78
CA LEU A 185 8.66 -1.65 -24.36
C LEU A 185 8.33 -3.09 -23.93
N GLU A 186 9.31 -3.99 -23.95
CA GLU A 186 9.16 -5.37 -23.51
C GLU A 186 8.76 -5.46 -22.04
N SER A 187 9.38 -4.65 -21.16
CA SER A 187 9.06 -4.59 -19.73
C SER A 187 7.65 -4.09 -19.48
N VAL A 188 7.22 -3.03 -20.18
CA VAL A 188 5.87 -2.50 -20.09
C VAL A 188 4.84 -3.51 -20.61
N LEU A 189 5.11 -4.19 -21.71
CA LEU A 189 4.22 -5.24 -22.25
C LEU A 189 4.10 -6.45 -21.31
N LYS A 190 5.19 -6.90 -20.71
CA LYS A 190 5.18 -7.98 -19.69
C LYS A 190 4.34 -7.57 -18.49
N LEU A 191 4.50 -6.34 -18.01
CA LEU A 191 3.69 -5.80 -16.92
C LEU A 191 2.21 -5.73 -17.29
N ALA A 192 1.88 -5.19 -18.45
CA ALA A 192 0.51 -5.12 -18.93
C ALA A 192 -0.13 -6.50 -19.03
N ALA A 193 0.58 -7.47 -19.61
CA ALA A 193 0.14 -8.86 -19.71
C ALA A 193 -0.08 -9.49 -18.32
N PHE A 194 0.82 -9.26 -17.37
CA PHE A 194 0.69 -9.70 -15.99
C PHE A 194 -0.55 -9.12 -15.32
N LEU A 195 -0.76 -7.80 -15.42
CA LEU A 195 -1.93 -7.15 -14.86
C LEU A 195 -3.24 -7.66 -15.49
N ILE A 196 -3.30 -7.78 -16.82
CA ILE A 196 -4.47 -8.31 -17.53
C ILE A 196 -4.77 -9.75 -17.06
N PHE A 197 -3.75 -10.58 -16.93
CA PHE A 197 -3.89 -11.95 -16.43
C PHE A 197 -4.50 -11.99 -15.03
N TRP A 198 -3.96 -11.20 -14.09
CA TRP A 198 -4.47 -11.15 -12.72
C TRP A 198 -5.87 -10.55 -12.62
N PHE A 199 -6.17 -9.51 -13.42
CA PHE A 199 -7.52 -8.96 -13.49
C PHE A 199 -8.53 -9.98 -14.04
N ALA A 200 -8.17 -10.69 -15.11
CA ALA A 200 -9.02 -11.74 -15.67
C ALA A 200 -9.26 -12.87 -14.65
N LEU A 201 -8.21 -13.29 -13.95
CA LEU A 201 -8.29 -14.30 -12.89
C LEU A 201 -9.23 -13.83 -11.75
N GLY A 202 -9.07 -12.60 -11.29
CA GLY A 202 -9.89 -12.03 -10.21
C GLY A 202 -11.36 -11.84 -10.59
N ILE A 203 -11.64 -11.38 -11.81
CA ILE A 203 -13.01 -11.08 -12.25
C ILE A 203 -13.78 -12.33 -12.69
N TYR A 204 -13.12 -13.28 -13.35
CA TYR A 204 -13.80 -14.44 -13.94
C TYR A 204 -13.60 -15.73 -13.14
N LEU A 205 -12.37 -16.06 -12.76
CA LEU A 205 -12.06 -17.35 -12.15
C LEU A 205 -12.53 -17.41 -10.70
N ILE A 206 -12.20 -16.43 -9.90
CA ILE A 206 -12.52 -16.41 -8.46
C ILE A 206 -14.04 -16.45 -8.23
N PRO A 207 -14.88 -15.55 -8.82
CA PRO A 207 -16.32 -15.60 -8.60
C PRO A 207 -16.97 -16.86 -9.17
N THR A 208 -16.43 -17.41 -10.26
CA THR A 208 -16.93 -18.65 -10.86
C THR A 208 -16.63 -19.87 -9.98
N ALA A 209 -15.42 -19.93 -9.43
CA ALA A 209 -15.03 -20.96 -8.47
C ALA A 209 -15.91 -20.90 -7.22
N PHE A 210 -16.06 -19.71 -6.62
CA PHE A 210 -16.91 -19.53 -5.43
C PHE A 210 -18.35 -19.95 -5.69
N ARG A 211 -18.96 -19.57 -6.81
CA ARG A 211 -20.33 -19.99 -7.18
C ARG A 211 -20.44 -21.49 -7.34
N LYS A 212 -19.47 -22.14 -7.97
CA LYS A 212 -19.47 -23.59 -8.21
C LYS A 212 -19.34 -24.38 -6.91
N PHE A 213 -18.55 -23.88 -5.96
CA PHE A 213 -18.26 -24.52 -4.69
C PHE A 213 -19.12 -24.03 -3.52
N GLN A 214 -20.07 -23.11 -3.76
CA GLN A 214 -20.91 -22.49 -2.74
C GLN A 214 -21.60 -23.49 -1.81
N ARG A 215 -21.94 -24.68 -2.31
CA ARG A 215 -22.58 -25.74 -1.51
C ARG A 215 -21.66 -26.36 -0.45
N PHE A 216 -20.35 -26.21 -0.59
CA PHE A 216 -19.32 -26.77 0.28
C PHE A 216 -18.68 -25.70 1.17
N LEU A 217 -18.98 -24.43 0.94
CA LEU A 217 -18.41 -23.31 1.66
C LEU A 217 -19.20 -23.05 2.95
N SER A 218 -18.75 -23.66 4.06
CA SER A 218 -19.09 -23.18 5.40
C SER A 218 -18.30 -21.90 5.70
N ASP A 219 -18.71 -21.14 6.72
CA ASP A 219 -18.02 -19.91 7.14
C ASP A 219 -16.53 -20.16 7.45
N GLU A 220 -16.20 -21.31 8.02
CA GLU A 220 -14.83 -21.74 8.31
C GLU A 220 -14.03 -21.99 7.03
N ILE A 221 -14.59 -22.70 6.06
CA ILE A 221 -13.96 -22.98 4.77
C ILE A 221 -13.76 -21.68 4.00
N LEU A 222 -14.73 -20.78 4.04
CA LEU A 222 -14.66 -19.48 3.39
C LEU A 222 -13.54 -18.64 3.99
N LEU A 223 -13.35 -18.66 5.31
CA LEU A 223 -12.24 -18.01 5.98
C LEU A 223 -10.88 -18.58 5.51
N ILE A 224 -10.74 -19.91 5.52
CA ILE A 224 -9.49 -20.59 5.11
C ILE A 224 -9.17 -20.29 3.65
N VAL A 225 -10.15 -20.38 2.75
CA VAL A 225 -9.96 -20.08 1.32
C VAL A 225 -9.60 -18.61 1.10
N SER A 226 -10.24 -17.70 1.84
CA SER A 226 -9.91 -16.26 1.76
C SER A 226 -8.50 -15.98 2.24
N LEU A 227 -8.07 -16.62 3.35
CA LEU A 227 -6.69 -16.50 3.84
C LEU A 227 -5.69 -17.12 2.86
N ALA A 228 -6.01 -18.27 2.26
CA ALA A 228 -5.15 -18.88 1.26
C ALA A 228 -5.01 -18.01 0.01
N LEU A 229 -6.09 -17.37 -0.46
CA LEU A 229 -6.05 -16.42 -1.57
C LEU A 229 -5.32 -15.12 -1.22
N CYS A 230 -5.31 -14.74 0.05
CA CYS A 230 -4.61 -13.55 0.53
C CYS A 230 -3.09 -13.75 0.60
N LEU A 231 -2.63 -14.94 0.97
CA LEU A 231 -1.23 -15.25 1.25
C LEU A 231 -0.52 -15.95 0.07
N GLY A 232 -1.26 -16.51 -0.90
CA GLY A 232 -0.73 -17.24 -2.06
C GLY A 232 -0.64 -16.40 -3.31
#